data_cfc19052a1ac8f11c7863d84fba3ff35
#
_entry.id   cfc19052a1ac8f11c7863d84fba3ff35
#
_cell.length_a   1.000
_cell.length_b   1.000
_cell.length_c   1.000
_cell.angle_alpha   90.00
_cell.angle_beta   90.00
_cell.angle_gamma   90.00
#
_symmetry.space_group_name_H-M   'P 1'
#
loop_
_entity.id
_entity.type
_entity.pdbx_description
1 polymer ?
#
loop_
_entity_poly.entity_id
_entity_poly.type
_entity_poly.pdbx_seq_one_letter_code
_entity_poly.pdbx_strand_id
1 'polypeptide(L)'
;RAVTGEVIAYSHSNEISKNSLKNSSENLKSTLKSKKGTYNHSIPKSNIKYYEDKNPLDDKSFSSKVKILEEIDKYTRSKHPNIKQVTANFLGEHKTVEIIRSGGEIISDIRPLVRFNVSVVVEKNGKKETGVYGIGGRQSYDDYLNNENWKKVCDEAYRIASVNLNSKPAPAGEMKVVLGPGWPAILIHEAIGHGLEGDFNRKKTSAFHNLLNQRVASEGVT
;
A
#
# COMPACT_ATOMS: atom_id res chain seq x y z
N ARG A 1 12.37 5.41 -18.45
CA ARG A 1 12.11 6.83 -18.16
C ARG A 1 13.34 7.68 -18.52
N ALA A 2 13.14 8.79 -19.18
CA ALA A 2 14.18 9.80 -19.42
C ALA A 2 13.65 11.17 -19.00
N VAL A 3 14.57 12.02 -18.47
CA VAL A 3 14.23 13.35 -17.96
C VAL A 3 15.22 14.35 -18.54
N THR A 4 14.70 15.46 -19.09
CA THR A 4 15.50 16.58 -19.61
C THR A 4 14.81 17.89 -19.20
N GLY A 5 15.39 18.60 -18.23
CA GLY A 5 14.73 19.75 -17.60
C GLY A 5 13.40 19.32 -16.99
N GLU A 6 12.31 19.97 -17.38
CA GLU A 6 10.95 19.66 -16.94
C GLU A 6 10.23 18.60 -17.82
N VAL A 7 10.87 18.16 -18.91
CA VAL A 7 10.29 17.16 -19.81
C VAL A 7 10.62 15.76 -19.33
N ILE A 8 9.58 14.95 -19.13
CA ILE A 8 9.69 13.56 -18.74
C ILE A 8 9.12 12.70 -19.86
N ALA A 9 9.90 11.75 -20.35
CA ALA A 9 9.46 10.70 -21.25
C ALA A 9 9.43 9.36 -20.51
N TYR A 10 8.37 8.58 -20.73
CA TYR A 10 8.17 7.28 -20.10
C TYR A 10 7.78 6.25 -21.17
N SER A 11 8.34 5.06 -21.08
CA SER A 11 7.95 3.90 -21.86
C SER A 11 7.94 2.67 -20.94
N HIS A 12 7.03 1.74 -21.20
CA HIS A 12 6.93 0.49 -20.44
C HIS A 12 6.65 -0.68 -21.38
N SER A 13 6.98 -1.87 -20.92
CA SER A 13 6.68 -3.13 -21.57
C SER A 13 6.47 -4.20 -20.49
N ASN A 14 5.61 -5.17 -20.78
CA ASN A 14 5.44 -6.37 -19.98
C ASN A 14 6.50 -7.44 -20.31
N GLU A 15 7.26 -7.25 -21.39
CA GLU A 15 8.32 -8.14 -21.83
C GLU A 15 9.68 -7.61 -21.35
N ILE A 16 10.42 -8.45 -20.62
CA ILE A 16 11.80 -8.17 -20.21
C ILE A 16 12.74 -8.89 -21.17
N SER A 17 12.98 -8.25 -22.33
CA SER A 17 13.94 -8.73 -23.33
C SER A 17 14.82 -7.58 -23.82
N LYS A 18 15.99 -7.94 -24.39
CA LYS A 18 16.90 -6.95 -24.98
C LYS A 18 16.22 -6.11 -26.07
N ASN A 19 15.37 -6.73 -26.89
CA ASN A 19 14.66 -6.04 -27.95
C ASN A 19 13.60 -5.08 -27.41
N SER A 20 12.84 -5.50 -26.42
CA SER A 20 11.84 -4.65 -25.77
C SER A 20 12.48 -3.44 -25.09
N LEU A 21 13.59 -3.62 -24.38
CA LEU A 21 14.34 -2.52 -23.76
C LEU A 21 14.90 -1.55 -24.82
N LYS A 22 15.42 -2.08 -25.95
CA LYS A 22 15.90 -1.26 -27.06
C LYS A 22 14.77 -0.42 -27.68
N ASN A 23 13.64 -1.04 -28.00
CA ASN A 23 12.47 -0.36 -28.54
C ASN A 23 11.94 0.72 -27.58
N SER A 24 11.85 0.41 -26.29
CA SER A 24 11.48 1.38 -25.25
C SER A 24 12.43 2.57 -25.21
N SER A 25 13.74 2.33 -25.34
CA SER A 25 14.76 3.39 -25.35
C SER A 25 14.64 4.26 -26.62
N GLU A 26 14.37 3.67 -27.78
CA GLU A 26 14.19 4.40 -29.04
C GLU A 26 12.93 5.28 -29.00
N ASN A 27 11.83 4.78 -28.46
CA ASN A 27 10.61 5.56 -28.24
C ASN A 27 10.87 6.79 -27.33
N LEU A 28 11.66 6.63 -26.28
CA LEU A 28 12.04 7.75 -25.41
C LEU A 28 12.85 8.82 -26.15
N LYS A 29 13.79 8.40 -27.02
CA LYS A 29 14.60 9.34 -27.84
C LYS A 29 13.72 10.18 -28.74
N SER A 30 12.74 9.58 -29.41
CA SER A 30 11.82 10.28 -30.30
C SER A 30 11.02 11.37 -29.56
N THR A 31 10.57 11.07 -28.35
CA THR A 31 9.80 12.00 -27.49
C THR A 31 10.63 13.18 -27.01
N LEU A 32 11.89 12.95 -26.70
CA LEU A 32 12.80 14.01 -26.20
C LEU A 32 13.36 14.91 -27.31
N LYS A 33 13.13 14.61 -28.58
CA LYS A 33 13.53 15.41 -29.75
C LYS A 33 14.95 16.01 -29.60
N SER A 34 15.96 15.14 -29.46
CA SER A 34 17.37 15.49 -29.38
C SER A 34 17.78 16.53 -28.32
N LYS A 35 16.99 16.75 -27.29
CA LYS A 35 17.44 17.56 -26.14
C LYS A 35 18.61 16.85 -25.47
N LYS A 36 19.75 17.55 -25.38
CA LYS A 36 20.92 17.04 -24.66
C LYS A 36 20.64 17.18 -23.15
N GLY A 37 20.76 16.09 -22.42
CA GLY A 37 20.72 16.10 -20.96
C GLY A 37 22.14 16.00 -20.38
N THR A 38 22.35 16.57 -19.23
CA THR A 38 23.54 16.31 -18.41
C THR A 38 23.23 15.21 -17.40
N TYR A 39 24.12 14.23 -17.34
CA TYR A 39 24.06 13.23 -16.27
C TYR A 39 24.65 13.83 -14.99
N ASN A 40 23.84 13.93 -13.95
CA ASN A 40 24.31 14.43 -12.67
C ASN A 40 24.84 13.25 -11.83
N HIS A 41 26.14 13.25 -11.55
CA HIS A 41 26.82 12.22 -10.78
C HIS A 41 26.39 12.24 -9.31
N SER A 42 26.27 11.05 -8.75
CA SER A 42 26.15 10.74 -7.34
C SER A 42 24.90 11.20 -6.59
N ILE A 43 23.85 10.38 -6.73
CA ILE A 43 23.00 10.18 -5.55
C ILE A 43 23.72 9.15 -4.67
N PRO A 44 23.96 9.41 -3.40
CA PRO A 44 24.60 8.45 -2.49
C PRO A 44 23.87 7.11 -2.55
N LYS A 45 24.61 6.01 -2.54
CA LYS A 45 24.03 4.67 -2.39
C LYS A 45 23.30 4.63 -1.04
N SER A 46 21.98 4.65 -1.07
CA SER A 46 21.15 4.62 0.13
C SER A 46 20.32 3.34 0.24
N ASN A 47 20.81 2.23 -0.33
CA ASN A 47 20.13 0.95 -0.12
C ASN A 47 20.47 0.39 1.27
N ILE A 48 19.74 0.86 2.26
CA ILE A 48 19.66 0.21 3.56
C ILE A 48 18.59 -0.89 3.43
N LYS A 49 18.97 -2.13 3.72
CA LYS A 49 18.00 -3.22 3.80
C LYS A 49 17.15 -3.07 5.07
N TYR A 50 15.87 -2.80 4.90
CA TYR A 50 14.92 -2.68 6.00
C TYR A 50 14.11 -3.97 6.25
N TYR A 51 14.21 -4.97 5.37
CA TYR A 51 13.47 -6.23 5.41
C TYR A 51 14.27 -7.35 4.74
N GLU A 52 13.88 -8.59 5.00
CA GLU A 52 14.52 -9.78 4.44
C GLU A 52 14.17 -9.97 2.96
N ASP A 53 15.10 -10.60 2.22
CA ASP A 53 14.92 -10.93 0.80
C ASP A 53 14.10 -12.23 0.59
N LYS A 54 13.60 -12.83 1.67
CA LYS A 54 12.92 -14.12 1.64
C LYS A 54 11.66 -14.07 0.77
N ASN A 55 11.50 -15.08 -0.10
CA ASN A 55 10.30 -15.21 -0.93
C ASN A 55 9.12 -15.75 -0.11
N PRO A 56 8.10 -14.96 0.20
CA PRO A 56 6.98 -15.43 1.00
C PRO A 56 6.11 -16.44 0.26
N LEU A 57 6.21 -16.52 -1.06
CA LEU A 57 5.41 -17.48 -1.85
C LEU A 57 5.88 -18.93 -1.61
N ASP A 58 7.16 -19.10 -1.29
CA ASP A 58 7.80 -20.42 -1.08
C ASP A 58 7.89 -20.81 0.41
N ASP A 59 7.50 -19.95 1.33
CA ASP A 59 7.61 -20.16 2.78
C ASP A 59 6.84 -21.39 3.26
N LYS A 60 5.69 -21.68 2.67
CA LYS A 60 4.81 -22.78 3.05
C LYS A 60 4.27 -23.47 1.80
N SER A 61 4.05 -24.77 1.92
CA SER A 61 3.35 -25.52 0.88
C SER A 61 1.91 -25.00 0.71
N PHE A 62 1.37 -25.12 -0.49
CA PHE A 62 -0.02 -24.74 -0.77
C PHE A 62 -1.00 -25.42 0.18
N SER A 63 -0.83 -26.73 0.43
CA SER A 63 -1.68 -27.48 1.35
C SER A 63 -1.63 -26.97 2.78
N SER A 64 -0.47 -26.51 3.25
CA SER A 64 -0.34 -25.90 4.58
C SER A 64 -1.09 -24.55 4.66
N LYS A 65 -1.03 -23.75 3.61
CA LYS A 65 -1.77 -22.48 3.52
C LYS A 65 -3.28 -22.70 3.53
N VAL A 66 -3.76 -23.72 2.80
CA VAL A 66 -5.19 -24.12 2.79
C VAL A 66 -5.66 -24.53 4.18
N LYS A 67 -4.90 -25.41 4.88
CA LYS A 67 -5.25 -25.83 6.25
C LYS A 67 -5.41 -24.65 7.21
N ILE A 68 -4.53 -23.67 7.14
CA ILE A 68 -4.64 -22.46 7.97
C ILE A 68 -5.92 -21.67 7.63
N LEU A 69 -6.28 -21.54 6.34
CA LEU A 69 -7.53 -20.89 5.95
C LEU A 69 -8.76 -21.63 6.45
N GLU A 70 -8.76 -22.96 6.43
CA GLU A 70 -9.82 -23.80 7.01
C GLU A 70 -9.95 -23.61 8.53
N GLU A 71 -8.84 -23.54 9.25
CA GLU A 71 -8.81 -23.26 10.69
C GLU A 71 -9.36 -21.87 10.99
N ILE A 72 -9.01 -20.88 10.20
CA ILE A 72 -9.51 -19.49 10.31
C ILE A 72 -11.01 -19.44 10.07
N ASP A 73 -11.53 -20.09 9.04
CA ASP A 73 -12.97 -20.15 8.75
C ASP A 73 -13.72 -20.82 9.91
N LYS A 74 -13.27 -21.98 10.35
CA LYS A 74 -13.87 -22.72 11.47
C LYS A 74 -13.87 -21.90 12.77
N TYR A 75 -12.73 -21.31 13.11
CA TYR A 75 -12.60 -20.47 14.30
C TYR A 75 -13.54 -19.27 14.24
N THR A 76 -13.56 -18.57 13.11
CA THR A 76 -14.38 -17.36 12.96
C THR A 76 -15.86 -17.69 13.05
N ARG A 77 -16.33 -18.72 12.37
CA ARG A 77 -17.74 -19.17 12.43
C ARG A 77 -18.16 -19.61 13.83
N SER A 78 -17.23 -20.16 14.62
CA SER A 78 -17.54 -20.58 16.01
C SER A 78 -17.78 -19.44 16.97
N LYS A 79 -17.44 -18.19 16.62
CA LYS A 79 -17.56 -17.03 17.50
C LYS A 79 -19.00 -16.68 17.88
N HIS A 80 -19.89 -16.74 16.88
CA HIS A 80 -21.28 -16.37 17.13
C HIS A 80 -22.23 -16.92 16.04
N PRO A 81 -23.44 -17.39 16.40
CA PRO A 81 -24.40 -17.94 15.45
C PRO A 81 -24.94 -16.94 14.43
N ASN A 82 -24.77 -15.63 14.66
CA ASN A 82 -25.16 -14.59 13.70
C ASN A 82 -24.20 -14.44 12.50
N ILE A 83 -23.05 -15.11 12.51
CA ILE A 83 -22.12 -15.10 11.40
C ILE A 83 -22.69 -15.94 10.26
N LYS A 84 -22.90 -15.30 9.11
CA LYS A 84 -23.45 -15.93 7.91
C LYS A 84 -22.37 -16.28 6.87
N GLN A 85 -21.35 -15.42 6.77
CA GLN A 85 -20.28 -15.63 5.81
C GLN A 85 -18.95 -15.24 6.42
N VAL A 86 -17.93 -16.01 6.11
CA VAL A 86 -16.52 -15.72 6.38
C VAL A 86 -15.78 -15.82 5.06
N THR A 87 -14.93 -14.85 4.79
CA THR A 87 -13.97 -14.87 3.68
C THR A 87 -12.61 -14.54 4.24
N ALA A 88 -11.67 -15.45 4.06
CA ALA A 88 -10.27 -15.23 4.44
C ALA A 88 -9.38 -15.39 3.22
N ASN A 89 -8.39 -14.52 3.07
CA ASN A 89 -7.43 -14.62 1.97
C ASN A 89 -6.02 -14.26 2.39
N PHE A 90 -5.06 -14.94 1.78
CA PHE A 90 -3.65 -14.62 1.82
C PHE A 90 -3.21 -14.12 0.44
N LEU A 91 -2.58 -12.98 0.42
CA LEU A 91 -1.94 -12.42 -0.76
C LEU A 91 -0.44 -12.34 -0.51
N GLY A 92 0.35 -12.74 -1.49
CA GLY A 92 1.79 -12.64 -1.44
C GLY A 92 2.36 -12.13 -2.75
N GLU A 93 3.39 -11.33 -2.64
CA GLU A 93 4.14 -10.81 -3.77
C GLU A 93 5.64 -10.91 -3.46
N HIS A 94 6.42 -11.29 -4.46
CA HIS A 94 7.87 -11.23 -4.41
C HIS A 94 8.36 -10.51 -5.67
N LYS A 95 8.84 -9.28 -5.49
CA LYS A 95 9.39 -8.46 -6.57
C LYS A 95 10.89 -8.42 -6.51
N THR A 96 11.56 -8.79 -7.62
CA THR A 96 12.94 -8.44 -7.87
C THR A 96 12.97 -7.20 -8.75
N VAL A 97 13.64 -6.16 -8.29
CA VAL A 97 13.73 -4.87 -8.97
C VAL A 97 15.18 -4.61 -9.33
N GLU A 98 15.41 -4.23 -10.58
CA GLU A 98 16.71 -3.76 -11.05
C GLU A 98 16.55 -2.38 -11.69
N ILE A 99 17.32 -1.43 -11.22
CA ILE A 99 17.31 -0.05 -11.68
C ILE A 99 18.66 0.21 -12.35
N ILE A 100 18.62 0.41 -13.65
CA ILE A 100 19.80 0.76 -14.45
C ILE A 100 19.75 2.25 -14.74
N ARG A 101 20.79 2.96 -14.35
CA ARG A 101 20.92 4.41 -14.52
C ARG A 101 21.84 4.77 -15.67
N SER A 102 21.75 6.01 -16.13
CA SER A 102 22.75 6.62 -17.03
C SER A 102 24.13 6.49 -16.41
N GLY A 103 25.13 6.07 -17.21
CA GLY A 103 26.47 5.79 -16.70
C GLY A 103 26.72 4.32 -16.32
N GLY A 104 25.71 3.45 -16.40
CA GLY A 104 25.84 2.00 -16.20
C GLY A 104 25.76 1.57 -14.72
N GLU A 105 25.36 2.45 -13.82
CA GLU A 105 25.08 2.07 -12.43
C GLU A 105 23.87 1.14 -12.37
N ILE A 106 23.99 0.01 -11.69
CA ILE A 106 22.93 -0.97 -11.47
C ILE A 106 22.65 -1.06 -9.96
N ILE A 107 21.40 -0.89 -9.60
CA ILE A 107 20.90 -1.03 -8.23
C ILE A 107 19.84 -2.11 -8.21
N SER A 108 20.05 -3.14 -7.41
CA SER A 108 19.08 -4.24 -7.25
C SER A 108 18.40 -4.16 -5.89
N ASP A 109 17.13 -4.55 -5.85
CA ASP A 109 16.33 -4.61 -4.63
C ASP A 109 15.35 -5.78 -4.71
N ILE A 110 15.06 -6.40 -3.57
CA ILE A 110 14.07 -7.47 -3.44
C ILE A 110 12.98 -6.97 -2.51
N ARG A 111 11.72 -7.06 -2.95
CA ARG A 111 10.56 -6.49 -2.27
C ARG A 111 9.51 -7.55 -2.02
N PRO A 112 9.62 -8.31 -0.93
CA PRO A 112 8.55 -9.20 -0.50
C PRO A 112 7.38 -8.36 0.02
N LEU A 113 6.17 -8.89 -0.12
CA LEU A 113 4.98 -8.30 0.48
C LEU A 113 3.98 -9.40 0.75
N VAL A 114 3.39 -9.39 1.95
CA VAL A 114 2.30 -10.29 2.31
C VAL A 114 1.12 -9.50 2.86
N ARG A 115 -0.06 -10.03 2.65
CA ARG A 115 -1.30 -9.50 3.19
C ARG A 115 -2.22 -10.64 3.61
N PHE A 116 -2.77 -10.55 4.80
CA PHE A 116 -3.83 -11.42 5.30
C PHE A 116 -5.05 -10.58 5.62
N ASN A 117 -6.21 -10.96 5.09
CA ASN A 117 -7.48 -10.28 5.34
C ASN A 117 -8.55 -11.29 5.73
N VAL A 118 -9.43 -10.84 6.62
CA VAL A 118 -10.66 -11.53 6.98
C VAL A 118 -11.84 -10.59 6.83
N SER A 119 -12.90 -11.07 6.20
CA SER A 119 -14.19 -10.41 6.09
C SER A 119 -15.26 -11.29 6.71
N VAL A 120 -16.08 -10.71 7.56
CA VAL A 120 -17.16 -11.40 8.28
C VAL A 120 -18.48 -10.70 7.98
N VAL A 121 -19.48 -11.45 7.53
CA VAL A 121 -20.86 -10.96 7.39
C VAL A 121 -21.68 -11.50 8.55
N VAL A 122 -22.31 -10.62 9.29
CA VAL A 122 -23.24 -10.94 10.39
C VAL A 122 -24.66 -10.56 10.01
N GLU A 123 -25.64 -11.28 10.58
CA GLU A 123 -27.06 -11.00 10.36
C GLU A 123 -27.82 -11.03 11.68
N LYS A 124 -28.75 -10.09 11.87
CA LYS A 124 -29.71 -10.06 12.95
C LYS A 124 -30.99 -9.36 12.49
N ASN A 125 -32.13 -10.02 12.66
CA ASN A 125 -33.45 -9.46 12.32
C ASN A 125 -33.54 -8.94 10.87
N GLY A 126 -32.94 -9.65 9.91
CA GLY A 126 -32.93 -9.28 8.50
C GLY A 126 -31.90 -8.20 8.12
N LYS A 127 -31.28 -7.52 9.08
CA LYS A 127 -30.16 -6.59 8.83
C LYS A 127 -28.87 -7.37 8.70
N LYS A 128 -28.11 -7.11 7.64
CA LYS A 128 -26.77 -7.67 7.40
C LYS A 128 -25.73 -6.57 7.40
N GLU A 129 -24.60 -6.86 8.04
CA GLU A 129 -23.46 -5.95 8.08
C GLU A 129 -22.15 -6.71 7.92
N THR A 130 -21.17 -6.02 7.38
CA THR A 130 -19.85 -6.58 7.11
C THR A 130 -18.79 -5.88 7.95
N GLY A 131 -17.86 -6.66 8.48
CA GLY A 131 -16.63 -6.17 9.07
C GLY A 131 -15.44 -6.78 8.34
N VAL A 132 -14.45 -5.96 8.08
CA VAL A 132 -13.21 -6.37 7.41
C VAL A 132 -12.03 -5.90 8.23
N TYR A 133 -11.09 -6.79 8.45
CA TYR A 133 -9.81 -6.44 9.05
C TYR A 133 -8.67 -7.21 8.39
N GLY A 134 -7.49 -6.62 8.35
CA GLY A 134 -6.35 -7.27 7.75
C GLY A 134 -5.03 -6.67 8.21
N ILE A 135 -4.01 -7.50 8.17
CA ILE A 135 -2.63 -7.18 8.50
C ILE A 135 -1.71 -7.59 7.35
N GLY A 136 -0.54 -7.01 7.30
CA GLY A 136 0.46 -7.37 6.29
C GLY A 136 1.65 -6.43 6.31
N GLY A 137 2.65 -6.77 5.53
CA GLY A 137 3.89 -6.01 5.43
C GLY A 137 4.96 -6.74 4.64
N ARG A 138 6.17 -6.22 4.71
CA ARG A 138 7.33 -6.78 4.01
C ARG A 138 8.07 -7.79 4.88
N GLN A 139 7.36 -8.84 5.23
CA GLN A 139 7.82 -9.91 6.11
C GLN A 139 7.33 -11.27 5.59
N SER A 140 7.69 -12.33 6.30
CA SER A 140 7.21 -13.68 6.04
C SER A 140 5.74 -13.83 6.47
N TYR A 141 5.04 -14.81 5.91
CA TYR A 141 3.71 -15.19 6.39
C TYR A 141 3.73 -15.63 7.87
N ASP A 142 4.82 -16.23 8.34
CA ASP A 142 4.91 -16.73 9.72
C ASP A 142 4.77 -15.63 10.76
N ASP A 143 5.20 -14.41 10.45
CA ASP A 143 5.06 -13.26 11.33
C ASP A 143 3.60 -12.87 11.57
N TYR A 144 2.74 -13.13 10.59
CA TYR A 144 1.32 -12.76 10.62
C TYR A 144 0.40 -13.95 10.92
N LEU A 145 0.80 -15.16 10.58
CA LEU A 145 -0.02 -16.37 10.67
C LEU A 145 0.23 -17.22 11.92
N ASN A 146 0.93 -16.69 12.92
CA ASN A 146 0.93 -17.35 14.21
C ASN A 146 -0.48 -17.32 14.83
N ASN A 147 -0.77 -18.32 15.67
CA ASN A 147 -2.11 -18.52 16.23
C ASN A 147 -2.69 -17.30 16.98
N GLU A 148 -1.85 -16.47 17.54
CA GLU A 148 -2.29 -15.27 18.25
C GLU A 148 -2.72 -14.16 17.27
N ASN A 149 -1.92 -13.91 16.25
CA ASN A 149 -2.15 -12.81 15.32
C ASN A 149 -3.37 -13.04 14.41
N TRP A 150 -3.49 -14.21 13.79
CA TRP A 150 -4.62 -14.43 12.91
C TRP A 150 -5.98 -14.49 13.67
N LYS A 151 -5.97 -14.97 14.94
CA LYS A 151 -7.18 -14.92 15.79
C LYS A 151 -7.59 -13.48 16.09
N LYS A 152 -6.63 -12.59 16.40
CA LYS A 152 -6.91 -11.16 16.59
C LYS A 152 -7.53 -10.52 15.35
N VAL A 153 -7.08 -10.90 14.16
CA VAL A 153 -7.66 -10.41 12.90
C VAL A 153 -9.11 -10.86 12.75
N CYS A 154 -9.40 -12.13 13.04
CA CYS A 154 -10.77 -12.67 13.00
C CYS A 154 -11.68 -11.97 14.02
N ASP A 155 -11.20 -11.79 15.24
CA ASP A 155 -11.94 -11.15 16.32
C ASP A 155 -12.25 -9.69 16.00
N GLU A 156 -11.30 -8.97 15.42
CA GLU A 156 -11.49 -7.58 15.04
C GLU A 156 -12.46 -7.44 13.84
N ALA A 157 -12.37 -8.30 12.84
CA ALA A 157 -13.33 -8.33 11.74
C ALA A 157 -14.76 -8.59 12.25
N TYR A 158 -14.94 -9.55 13.17
CA TYR A 158 -16.23 -9.81 13.80
C TYR A 158 -16.70 -8.64 14.66
N ARG A 159 -15.80 -8.02 15.45
CA ARG A 159 -16.12 -6.84 16.25
C ARG A 159 -16.65 -5.70 15.41
N ILE A 160 -15.99 -5.39 14.28
CA ILE A 160 -16.40 -4.34 13.35
C ILE A 160 -17.80 -4.65 12.79
N ALA A 161 -18.05 -5.88 12.30
CA ALA A 161 -19.35 -6.30 11.80
C ALA A 161 -20.44 -6.15 12.85
N SER A 162 -20.14 -6.53 14.10
CA SER A 162 -21.09 -6.46 15.21
C SER A 162 -21.42 -5.04 15.64
N VAL A 163 -20.42 -4.15 15.61
CA VAL A 163 -20.64 -2.71 15.88
C VAL A 163 -21.50 -2.10 14.79
N ASN A 164 -21.22 -2.39 13.53
CA ASN A 164 -22.02 -1.91 12.39
C ASN A 164 -23.46 -2.39 12.46
N LEU A 165 -23.69 -3.65 12.87
CA LEU A 165 -25.02 -4.22 13.02
C LEU A 165 -25.91 -3.45 14.00
N ASN A 166 -25.30 -2.90 15.05
CA ASN A 166 -25.96 -2.12 16.09
C ASN A 166 -25.83 -0.59 15.86
N SER A 167 -25.22 -0.16 14.77
CA SER A 167 -25.04 1.25 14.45
C SER A 167 -26.36 1.93 14.11
N LYS A 168 -26.42 3.23 14.39
CA LYS A 168 -27.48 4.15 13.97
C LYS A 168 -26.98 5.03 12.83
N PRO A 169 -27.86 5.54 11.95
CA PRO A 169 -27.47 6.53 10.96
C PRO A 169 -26.76 7.73 11.62
N ALA A 170 -25.67 8.20 11.03
CA ALA A 170 -25.01 9.41 11.48
C ALA A 170 -25.92 10.63 11.22
N PRO A 171 -25.95 11.63 12.11
CA PRO A 171 -26.70 12.85 11.85
C PRO A 171 -26.04 13.60 10.67
N ALA A 172 -26.88 14.20 9.80
CA ALA A 172 -26.43 15.08 8.73
C ALA A 172 -26.44 16.54 9.23
N GLY A 173 -25.45 17.32 8.85
CA GLY A 173 -25.37 18.75 9.17
C GLY A 173 -23.96 19.20 9.59
N GLU A 174 -23.83 20.47 9.89
CA GLU A 174 -22.59 21.06 10.40
C GLU A 174 -22.41 20.67 11.86
N MET A 175 -21.24 20.14 12.20
CA MET A 175 -20.94 19.70 13.57
C MET A 175 -19.43 19.71 13.85
N LYS A 176 -19.07 19.77 15.12
CA LYS A 176 -17.69 19.57 15.53
C LYS A 176 -17.32 18.07 15.39
N VAL A 177 -16.20 17.81 14.74
CA VAL A 177 -15.71 16.45 14.48
C VAL A 177 -14.33 16.28 15.09
N VAL A 178 -14.15 15.20 15.86
CA VAL A 178 -12.84 14.75 16.34
C VAL A 178 -12.44 13.51 15.53
N LEU A 179 -11.35 13.60 14.80
CA LEU A 179 -10.79 12.48 14.04
C LEU A 179 -9.84 11.68 14.93
N GLY A 180 -10.15 10.40 15.15
CA GLY A 180 -9.27 9.48 15.85
C GLY A 180 -8.11 9.01 14.94
N PRO A 181 -7.13 8.25 15.49
CA PRO A 181 -6.05 7.68 14.71
C PRO A 181 -6.55 6.59 13.75
N GLY A 182 -5.81 6.34 12.67
CA GLY A 182 -6.09 5.32 11.68
C GLY A 182 -6.58 5.88 10.34
N TRP A 183 -7.63 5.32 9.76
CA TRP A 183 -8.16 5.72 8.44
C TRP A 183 -8.47 7.23 8.29
N PRO A 184 -8.91 7.97 9.30
CA PRO A 184 -9.07 9.42 9.18
C PRO A 184 -7.80 10.19 8.82
N ALA A 185 -6.62 9.60 9.04
CA ALA A 185 -5.36 10.20 8.60
C ALA A 185 -5.25 10.35 7.07
N ILE A 186 -6.00 9.56 6.30
CA ILE A 186 -6.08 9.72 4.84
C ILE A 186 -6.66 11.08 4.46
N LEU A 187 -7.60 11.62 5.22
CA LEU A 187 -8.12 12.96 4.97
C LEU A 187 -7.01 14.02 5.03
N ILE A 188 -6.10 13.90 5.99
CA ILE A 188 -4.94 14.81 6.11
C ILE A 188 -3.96 14.58 4.96
N HIS A 189 -3.73 13.30 4.58
CA HIS A 189 -2.90 12.94 3.44
C HIS A 189 -3.40 13.60 2.15
N GLU A 190 -4.69 13.49 1.83
CA GLU A 190 -5.28 14.06 0.62
C GLU A 190 -5.37 15.60 0.69
N ALA A 191 -5.76 16.15 1.82
CA ALA A 191 -5.99 17.58 1.94
C ALA A 191 -4.69 18.42 1.97
N ILE A 192 -3.62 17.86 2.53
CA ILE A 192 -2.37 18.61 2.79
C ILE A 192 -1.16 17.87 2.21
N GLY A 193 -1.08 16.53 2.37
CA GLY A 193 0.09 15.74 2.02
C GLY A 193 0.51 15.92 0.56
N HIS A 194 -0.39 15.78 -0.38
CA HIS A 194 -0.12 16.01 -1.80
C HIS A 194 0.27 17.44 -2.11
N GLY A 195 -0.27 18.41 -1.39
CA GLY A 195 0.11 19.82 -1.55
C GLY A 195 1.55 20.13 -1.11
N LEU A 196 2.11 19.31 -0.22
CA LEU A 196 3.48 19.46 0.28
C LEU A 196 4.53 18.68 -0.54
N GLU A 197 4.13 17.94 -1.58
CA GLU A 197 5.08 17.24 -2.45
C GLU A 197 6.08 18.19 -3.11
N GLY A 198 7.36 17.78 -3.07
CA GLY A 198 8.47 18.63 -3.47
C GLY A 198 8.44 19.08 -4.94
N ASP A 199 7.96 18.23 -5.87
CA ASP A 199 7.93 18.58 -7.29
C ASP A 199 6.79 19.56 -7.63
N PHE A 200 5.64 19.46 -6.98
CA PHE A 200 4.55 20.44 -7.12
C PHE A 200 4.96 21.82 -6.58
N ASN A 201 5.66 21.86 -5.45
CA ASN A 201 6.19 23.08 -4.89
C ASN A 201 7.28 23.69 -5.77
N ARG A 202 8.22 22.87 -6.26
CA ARG A 202 9.28 23.31 -7.19
C ARG A 202 8.70 23.86 -8.51
N LYS A 203 7.66 23.24 -9.05
CA LYS A 203 6.96 23.69 -10.27
C LYS A 203 6.00 24.86 -10.02
N LYS A 204 5.82 25.27 -8.78
CA LYS A 204 4.90 26.33 -8.37
C LYS A 204 3.43 26.04 -8.70
N THR A 205 3.05 24.78 -8.71
CA THR A 205 1.66 24.34 -8.95
C THR A 205 0.90 24.03 -7.67
N SER A 206 1.58 23.96 -6.52
CA SER A 206 0.97 23.79 -5.21
C SER A 206 0.56 25.17 -4.61
N ALA A 207 -0.52 25.14 -3.83
CA ALA A 207 -0.90 26.30 -2.99
C ALA A 207 0.17 26.65 -1.93
N PHE A 208 1.04 25.70 -1.59
CA PHE A 208 2.11 25.87 -0.58
C PHE A 208 3.45 26.38 -1.15
N HIS A 209 3.58 26.55 -2.46
CA HIS A 209 4.87 26.75 -3.13
C HIS A 209 5.69 27.96 -2.64
N ASN A 210 5.09 28.98 -2.06
CA ASN A 210 5.76 30.17 -1.54
C ASN A 210 5.73 30.26 0.00
N LEU A 211 5.32 29.19 0.68
CA LEU A 211 5.07 29.21 2.13
C LEU A 211 6.19 28.57 2.95
N LEU A 212 7.38 28.38 2.36
CA LEU A 212 8.54 27.87 3.08
C LEU A 212 8.86 28.74 4.29
N ASN A 213 9.02 28.15 5.46
CA ASN A 213 9.22 28.82 6.75
C ASN A 213 8.02 29.68 7.24
N GLN A 214 6.85 29.55 6.61
CA GLN A 214 5.63 30.17 7.10
C GLN A 214 4.74 29.12 7.76
N ARG A 215 3.92 29.54 8.70
CA ARG A 215 2.94 28.66 9.35
C ARG A 215 1.80 28.37 8.40
N VAL A 216 1.60 27.08 8.06
CA VAL A 216 0.54 26.59 7.16
C VAL A 216 -0.52 25.76 7.87
N ALA A 217 -0.39 25.56 9.18
CA ALA A 217 -1.33 24.82 10.00
C ALA A 217 -1.71 25.61 11.26
N SER A 218 -2.77 25.18 11.94
CA SER A 218 -3.16 25.73 13.24
C SER A 218 -2.07 25.54 14.28
N GLU A 219 -2.09 26.35 15.31
CA GLU A 219 -1.19 26.23 16.46
C GLU A 219 -1.38 24.85 17.14
N GLY A 220 -0.27 24.20 17.50
CA GLY A 220 -0.28 22.85 18.10
C GLY A 220 -0.19 21.69 17.10
N VAL A 221 -0.15 21.94 15.79
CA VAL A 221 0.18 20.94 14.78
C VAL A 221 1.69 20.96 14.54
N THR A 222 2.34 19.78 14.72
CA THR A 222 3.80 19.60 14.55
C THR A 222 4.08 18.47 13.58
#